data_02c20fc468afa72a2607564564dc6a0b
#
_entry.id   02c20fc468afa72a2607564564dc6a0b
#
_cell.length_a   1.000
_cell.length_b   1.000
_cell.length_c   1.000
_cell.angle_alpha   90.00
_cell.angle_beta   90.00
_cell.angle_gamma   90.00
#
_symmetry.space_group_name_H-M   'P 1'
#
loop_
_entity.id
_entity.type
_entity.pdbx_description
1 polymer ?
#
loop_
_entity_poly.entity_id
_entity_poly.type
_entity_poly.pdbx_seq_one_letter_code
_entity_poly.pdbx_strand_id
1 'polypeptide(L)'
;LLRIKRPEGLKEHPPDDLGRVLGLDRAPEVKTLRRKLTRLAAFRRAAEFGRALAERRVALRGTAMGFLYVDGHVRVYHGKHQLPKAHVARMRLSMPATTDYWVNDMEGDPLFVVTAEANAGLVKMLPTVLGEVRSLVGERRITVVFDRGGYSPKLFQKLIAEGFDIL
;
A
#
# COMPACT_ATOMS: atom_id res chain seq x y z
N LEU A 1 -5.39 -19.54 8.65
CA LEU A 1 -4.09 -19.42 9.30
C LEU A 1 -4.16 -18.43 10.45
N LEU A 2 -3.18 -18.35 11.33
CA LEU A 2 -3.17 -17.76 12.69
C LEU A 2 -3.53 -16.27 12.81
N ARG A 3 -3.76 -15.55 11.70
CA ARG A 3 -4.13 -14.12 11.66
C ARG A 3 -3.25 -13.20 12.53
N ILE A 4 -1.98 -13.53 12.71
CA ILE A 4 -1.01 -12.70 13.43
C ILE A 4 -0.72 -11.47 12.62
N LYS A 5 -1.26 -10.32 13.02
CA LYS A 5 -1.19 -9.06 12.26
C LYS A 5 0.10 -8.25 12.51
N ARG A 6 0.83 -8.53 13.57
CA ARG A 6 2.02 -7.78 13.99
C ARG A 6 3.02 -8.69 14.69
N PRO A 7 4.32 -8.40 14.65
CA PRO A 7 5.35 -9.23 15.27
C PRO A 7 5.09 -9.52 16.75
N GLU A 8 4.53 -8.58 17.48
CA GLU A 8 4.19 -8.74 18.92
C GLU A 8 3.19 -9.85 19.18
N GLY A 9 2.27 -10.12 18.26
CA GLY A 9 1.30 -11.22 18.39
C GLY A 9 1.94 -12.59 18.43
N LEU A 10 3.20 -12.74 18.02
CA LEU A 10 3.92 -14.01 18.17
C LEU A 10 4.12 -14.39 19.65
N LYS A 11 4.15 -13.42 20.56
CA LYS A 11 4.30 -13.68 22.01
C LYS A 11 3.08 -14.34 22.64
N GLU A 12 1.95 -14.30 21.97
CA GLU A 12 0.68 -14.92 22.42
C GLU A 12 0.65 -16.43 22.15
N HIS A 13 1.67 -16.96 21.46
CA HIS A 13 1.75 -18.36 21.06
C HIS A 13 3.05 -18.99 21.52
N PRO A 14 3.05 -20.27 21.97
CA PRO A 14 4.27 -21.01 22.26
C PRO A 14 5.16 -21.09 21.01
N PRO A 15 6.45 -20.71 21.07
CA PRO A 15 7.31 -20.68 19.90
C PRO A 15 7.48 -22.01 19.17
N ASP A 16 7.48 -23.11 19.94
CA ASP A 16 7.66 -24.46 19.40
C ASP A 16 6.41 -24.91 18.63
N ASP A 17 5.21 -24.65 19.17
CA ASP A 17 3.95 -24.96 18.48
C ASP A 17 3.79 -24.15 17.21
N LEU A 18 4.09 -22.84 17.28
CA LEU A 18 4.07 -21.97 16.12
C LEU A 18 5.13 -22.38 15.08
N GLY A 19 6.28 -22.82 15.53
CA GLY A 19 7.33 -23.38 14.68
C GLY A 19 6.82 -24.58 13.86
N ARG A 20 6.20 -25.55 14.50
CA ARG A 20 5.63 -26.73 13.84
C ARG A 20 4.63 -26.37 12.75
N VAL A 21 3.74 -25.38 12.99
CA VAL A 21 2.78 -24.90 11.96
C VAL A 21 3.50 -24.28 10.75
N LEU A 22 4.68 -23.69 10.95
CA LEU A 22 5.49 -23.05 9.91
C LEU A 22 6.50 -24.00 9.26
N GLY A 23 6.55 -25.28 9.66
CA GLY A 23 7.57 -26.22 9.19
C GLY A 23 8.98 -25.92 9.73
N LEU A 24 9.06 -25.31 10.92
CA LEU A 24 10.28 -24.95 11.61
C LEU A 24 10.33 -25.65 12.98
N ASP A 25 11.52 -25.90 13.51
CA ASP A 25 11.67 -26.43 14.88
C ASP A 25 11.10 -25.45 15.91
N ARG A 26 11.32 -24.15 15.65
CA ARG A 26 10.86 -23.08 16.53
C ARG A 26 10.57 -21.81 15.75
N ALA A 27 9.51 -21.10 16.09
CA ALA A 27 9.24 -19.78 15.52
C ALA A 27 10.29 -18.75 15.98
N PRO A 28 10.67 -17.80 15.10
CA PRO A 28 11.62 -16.76 15.46
C PRO A 28 11.03 -15.81 16.51
N GLU A 29 11.87 -15.37 17.43
CA GLU A 29 11.49 -14.36 18.42
C GLU A 29 11.19 -13.01 17.75
N VAL A 30 10.29 -12.23 18.36
CA VAL A 30 9.92 -10.87 17.92
C VAL A 30 11.17 -9.98 17.70
N LYS A 31 12.14 -10.04 18.62
CA LYS A 31 13.40 -9.30 18.53
C LYS A 31 14.19 -9.67 17.25
N THR A 32 14.22 -10.95 16.92
CA THR A 32 14.89 -11.44 15.70
C THR A 32 14.19 -10.95 14.44
N LEU A 33 12.85 -11.00 14.39
CA LEU A 33 12.09 -10.46 13.28
C LEU A 33 12.31 -8.96 13.10
N ARG A 34 12.23 -8.20 14.17
CA ARG A 34 12.49 -6.73 14.12
C ARG A 34 13.89 -6.43 13.59
N ARG A 35 14.91 -7.14 14.06
CA ARG A 35 16.29 -6.98 13.57
C ARG A 35 16.40 -7.30 12.08
N LYS A 36 15.76 -8.38 11.61
CA LYS A 36 15.72 -8.74 10.19
C LYS A 36 15.00 -7.67 9.36
N LEU A 37 13.83 -7.18 9.80
CA LEU A 37 13.10 -6.12 9.13
C LEU A 37 13.90 -4.82 9.05
N THR A 38 14.59 -4.43 10.13
CA THR A 38 15.49 -3.26 10.13
C THR A 38 16.62 -3.43 9.10
N ARG A 39 17.22 -4.62 9.05
CA ARG A 39 18.27 -4.93 8.07
C ARG A 39 17.74 -4.88 6.63
N LEU A 40 16.56 -5.44 6.36
CA LEU A 40 15.92 -5.36 5.04
C LEU A 40 15.60 -3.91 4.66
N ALA A 41 15.07 -3.12 5.59
CA ALA A 41 14.76 -1.71 5.37
C ALA A 41 16.00 -0.88 5.03
N ALA A 42 17.17 -1.24 5.57
CA ALA A 42 18.44 -0.56 5.29
C ALA A 42 18.88 -0.67 3.82
N PHE A 43 18.41 -1.67 3.08
CA PHE A 43 18.68 -1.80 1.64
C PHE A 43 17.89 -0.77 0.80
N ARG A 44 16.89 -0.12 1.35
CA ARG A 44 16.02 0.89 0.67
C ARG A 44 15.36 0.39 -0.63
N ARG A 45 15.10 -0.91 -0.75
CA ARG A 45 14.52 -1.55 -1.94
C ARG A 45 13.05 -1.93 -1.79
N ALA A 46 12.34 -1.29 -0.87
CA ALA A 46 10.92 -1.59 -0.63
C ALA A 46 10.04 -1.31 -1.86
N ALA A 47 10.32 -0.22 -2.60
CA ALA A 47 9.58 0.11 -3.81
C ALA A 47 9.80 -0.93 -4.92
N GLU A 48 11.04 -1.36 -5.15
CA GLU A 48 11.35 -2.41 -6.13
C GLU A 48 10.68 -3.75 -5.77
N PHE A 49 10.68 -4.11 -4.50
CA PHE A 49 9.99 -5.31 -4.02
C PHE A 49 8.48 -5.22 -4.22
N GLY A 50 7.87 -4.08 -3.87
CA GLY A 50 6.45 -3.82 -4.10
C GLY A 50 6.09 -3.91 -5.59
N ARG A 51 6.92 -3.33 -6.46
CA ARG A 51 6.74 -3.40 -7.91
C ARG A 51 6.80 -4.84 -8.43
N ALA A 52 7.80 -5.63 -8.03
CA ALA A 52 7.94 -7.03 -8.44
C ALA A 52 6.72 -7.88 -8.03
N LEU A 53 6.16 -7.62 -6.83
CA LEU A 53 4.91 -8.26 -6.39
C LEU A 53 3.71 -7.84 -7.25
N ALA A 54 3.60 -6.56 -7.58
CA ALA A 54 2.54 -6.03 -8.44
C ALA A 54 2.61 -6.62 -9.86
N GLU A 55 3.81 -6.66 -10.46
CA GLU A 55 4.05 -7.27 -11.77
C GLU A 55 3.62 -8.75 -11.80
N ARG A 56 4.01 -9.51 -10.77
CA ARG A 56 3.59 -10.91 -10.63
C ARG A 56 2.07 -11.03 -10.50
N ARG A 57 1.43 -10.13 -9.75
CA ARG A 57 -0.02 -10.12 -9.59
C ARG A 57 -0.74 -9.82 -10.91
N VAL A 58 -0.30 -8.81 -11.64
CA VAL A 58 -0.82 -8.48 -12.97
C VAL A 58 -0.71 -9.67 -13.92
N ALA A 59 0.42 -10.38 -13.92
CA ALA A 59 0.62 -11.57 -14.74
C ALA A 59 -0.34 -12.70 -14.39
N LEU A 60 -0.65 -12.89 -13.10
CA LEU A 60 -1.55 -13.95 -12.63
C LEU A 60 -3.04 -13.61 -12.78
N ARG A 61 -3.40 -12.34 -12.72
CA ARG A 61 -4.80 -11.88 -12.59
C ARG A 61 -5.12 -10.74 -13.56
N GLY A 62 -4.58 -10.79 -14.77
CA GLY A 62 -4.71 -9.73 -15.77
C GLY A 62 -6.14 -9.29 -16.08
N THR A 63 -7.14 -10.17 -15.95
CA THR A 63 -8.57 -9.86 -16.16
C THR A 63 -9.13 -8.95 -15.06
N ALA A 64 -8.65 -9.07 -13.82
CA ALA A 64 -9.10 -8.26 -12.69
C ALA A 64 -8.54 -6.81 -12.74
N MET A 65 -7.62 -6.52 -13.66
CA MET A 65 -6.96 -5.21 -13.79
C MET A 65 -7.74 -4.19 -14.64
N GLY A 66 -8.90 -4.55 -15.18
CA GLY A 66 -9.76 -3.62 -15.93
C GLY A 66 -10.46 -2.56 -15.07
N PHE A 67 -10.50 -2.78 -13.76
CA PHE A 67 -11.14 -1.91 -12.77
C PHE A 67 -10.22 -1.77 -11.57
N LEU A 68 -9.84 -0.55 -11.21
CA LEU A 68 -8.95 -0.28 -10.08
C LEU A 68 -9.54 0.76 -9.14
N TYR A 69 -9.42 0.49 -7.85
CA TYR A 69 -9.83 1.41 -6.78
C TYR A 69 -8.59 2.07 -6.19
N VAL A 70 -8.61 3.41 -6.11
CA VAL A 70 -7.55 4.19 -5.46
C VAL A 70 -8.12 4.84 -4.21
N ASP A 71 -7.54 4.51 -3.06
CA ASP A 71 -7.94 5.07 -1.76
C ASP A 71 -6.73 5.58 -0.99
N GLY A 72 -6.89 6.73 -0.33
CA GLY A 72 -5.88 7.38 0.48
C GLY A 72 -6.10 7.14 1.97
N HIS A 73 -5.13 6.54 2.64
CA HIS A 73 -5.17 6.27 4.07
C HIS A 73 -4.07 7.02 4.83
N VAL A 74 -4.47 7.85 5.82
CA VAL A 74 -3.52 8.52 6.71
C VAL A 74 -3.01 7.52 7.74
N ARG A 75 -1.71 7.25 7.70
CA ARG A 75 -1.04 6.36 8.63
C ARG A 75 -0.25 7.14 9.67
N VAL A 76 -0.72 7.07 10.92
CA VAL A 76 -0.04 7.70 12.07
C VAL A 76 1.34 7.07 12.29
N TYR A 77 2.32 7.93 12.51
CA TYR A 77 3.68 7.54 12.82
C TYR A 77 4.00 7.76 14.30
N HIS A 78 4.42 6.70 14.98
CA HIS A 78 4.78 6.70 16.39
C HIS A 78 6.30 6.55 16.63
N GLY A 79 7.10 6.72 15.56
CA GLY A 79 8.55 6.59 15.66
C GLY A 79 9.25 7.87 16.10
N LYS A 80 10.59 7.87 16.00
CA LYS A 80 11.45 8.99 16.45
C LYS A 80 11.75 10.05 15.37
N HIS A 81 11.40 9.77 14.10
CA HIS A 81 11.62 10.73 13.02
C HIS A 81 10.59 11.87 13.08
N GLN A 82 11.04 13.08 12.77
CA GLN A 82 10.14 14.21 12.60
C GLN A 82 9.44 14.08 11.25
N LEU A 83 8.13 13.91 11.26
CA LEU A 83 7.28 13.90 10.07
C LEU A 83 6.27 15.05 10.15
N PRO A 84 5.82 15.57 8.99
CA PRO A 84 4.71 16.50 8.94
C PRO A 84 3.46 15.90 9.61
N LYS A 85 2.63 16.77 10.19
CA LYS A 85 1.39 16.35 10.83
C LYS A 85 0.26 16.33 9.83
N ALA A 86 -0.58 15.29 9.88
CA ALA A 86 -1.87 15.23 9.21
C ALA A 86 -3.01 15.14 10.21
N HIS A 87 -4.17 15.62 9.83
CA HIS A 87 -5.38 15.43 10.61
C HIS A 87 -5.83 13.97 10.52
N VAL A 88 -5.90 13.32 11.67
CA VAL A 88 -6.40 11.93 11.80
C VAL A 88 -7.85 12.00 12.23
N ALA A 89 -8.78 11.90 11.29
CA ALA A 89 -10.21 12.11 11.52
C ALA A 89 -10.77 11.23 12.66
N ARG A 90 -10.38 9.96 12.72
CA ARG A 90 -10.82 9.03 13.77
C ARG A 90 -10.38 9.48 15.18
N MET A 91 -9.24 10.14 15.31
CA MET A 91 -8.70 10.60 16.60
C MET A 91 -9.01 12.08 16.85
N ARG A 92 -9.50 12.82 15.85
CA ARG A 92 -9.72 14.28 15.87
C ARG A 92 -8.47 15.06 16.31
N LEU A 93 -7.30 14.57 15.98
CA LEU A 93 -6.00 15.14 16.34
C LEU A 93 -5.10 15.25 15.12
N SER A 94 -4.20 16.25 15.13
CA SER A 94 -3.11 16.34 14.16
C SER A 94 -1.88 15.63 14.70
N MET A 95 -1.46 14.56 14.02
CA MET A 95 -0.34 13.70 14.42
C MET A 95 0.68 13.56 13.30
N PRO A 96 1.97 13.31 13.62
CA PRO A 96 2.95 12.93 12.61
C PRO A 96 2.43 11.73 11.81
N ALA A 97 2.43 11.84 10.49
CA ALA A 97 1.83 10.80 9.65
C ALA A 97 2.43 10.80 8.24
N THR A 98 2.13 9.74 7.50
CA THR A 98 2.24 9.65 6.04
C THR A 98 0.86 9.36 5.46
N THR A 99 0.69 9.57 4.17
CA THR A 99 -0.51 9.14 3.45
C THR A 99 -0.13 8.01 2.52
N ASP A 100 -0.78 6.85 2.69
CA ASP A 100 -0.60 5.70 1.81
C ASP A 100 -1.77 5.65 0.82
N TYR A 101 -1.46 5.72 -0.49
CA TYR A 101 -2.42 5.54 -1.57
C TYR A 101 -2.39 4.10 -2.02
N TRP A 102 -3.44 3.36 -1.67
CA TRP A 102 -3.62 1.97 -2.04
C TRP A 102 -4.32 1.87 -3.39
N VAL A 103 -3.79 1.02 -4.25
CA VAL A 103 -4.45 0.62 -5.49
C VAL A 103 -4.88 -0.82 -5.33
N ASN A 104 -6.18 -1.06 -5.46
CA ASN A 104 -6.79 -2.38 -5.33
C ASN A 104 -7.44 -2.77 -6.67
N ASP A 105 -7.45 -4.07 -6.98
CA ASP A 105 -8.13 -4.61 -8.14
C ASP A 105 -9.66 -4.70 -7.93
N MET A 106 -10.40 -5.13 -8.95
CA MET A 106 -11.86 -5.24 -8.90
C MET A 106 -12.39 -6.23 -7.84
N GLU A 107 -11.56 -7.12 -7.35
CA GLU A 107 -11.89 -8.04 -6.25
C GLU A 107 -11.59 -7.45 -4.88
N GLY A 108 -11.07 -6.24 -4.82
CA GLY A 108 -10.69 -5.54 -3.59
C GLY A 108 -9.32 -5.94 -3.05
N ASP A 109 -8.55 -6.71 -3.80
CA ASP A 109 -7.23 -7.14 -3.40
C ASP A 109 -6.15 -6.07 -3.73
N PRO A 110 -5.19 -5.80 -2.82
CA PRO A 110 -4.18 -4.78 -3.03
C PRO A 110 -3.22 -5.15 -4.16
N LEU A 111 -3.06 -4.26 -5.12
CA LEU A 111 -2.08 -4.36 -6.19
C LEU A 111 -0.74 -3.78 -5.75
N PHE A 112 -0.71 -2.52 -5.32
CA PHE A 112 0.44 -1.84 -4.74
C PHE A 112 0.03 -0.65 -3.88
N VAL A 113 1.01 0.00 -3.26
CA VAL A 113 0.82 1.19 -2.44
C VAL A 113 1.87 2.24 -2.78
N VAL A 114 1.46 3.50 -2.86
CA VAL A 114 2.35 4.66 -2.95
C VAL A 114 2.27 5.42 -1.63
N THR A 115 3.39 5.52 -0.93
CA THR A 115 3.48 6.32 0.29
C THR A 115 3.89 7.74 -0.05
N ALA A 116 3.09 8.71 0.36
CA ALA A 116 3.30 10.13 0.18
C ALA A 116 3.47 10.85 1.51
N GLU A 117 3.89 12.11 1.46
CA GLU A 117 3.92 12.98 2.63
C GLU A 117 2.52 13.20 3.21
N ALA A 118 2.46 13.54 4.50
CA ALA A 118 1.24 13.97 5.14
C ALA A 118 0.60 15.13 4.34
N ASN A 119 -0.73 15.07 4.19
CA ASN A 119 -1.51 16.09 3.46
C ASN A 119 -1.24 16.18 1.94
N ALA A 120 -0.54 15.25 1.34
CA ALA A 120 -0.50 15.11 -0.11
C ALA A 120 -1.89 14.69 -0.61
N GLY A 121 -2.70 15.64 -1.07
CA GLY A 121 -4.08 15.39 -1.52
C GLY A 121 -4.14 14.46 -2.73
N LEU A 122 -5.24 13.71 -2.85
CA LEU A 122 -5.43 12.70 -3.90
C LEU A 122 -5.29 13.29 -5.31
N VAL A 123 -5.84 14.48 -5.57
CA VAL A 123 -5.68 15.18 -6.88
C VAL A 123 -4.21 15.34 -7.27
N LYS A 124 -3.34 15.67 -6.32
CA LYS A 124 -1.90 15.81 -6.56
C LYS A 124 -1.22 14.47 -6.81
N MET A 125 -1.69 13.42 -6.14
CA MET A 125 -1.05 12.10 -6.17
C MET A 125 -1.55 11.20 -7.30
N LEU A 126 -2.77 11.39 -7.80
CA LEU A 126 -3.34 10.58 -8.87
C LEU A 126 -2.44 10.43 -10.09
N PRO A 127 -1.80 11.50 -10.63
CA PRO A 127 -0.89 11.33 -11.77
C PRO A 127 0.28 10.38 -11.48
N THR A 128 0.86 10.47 -10.30
CA THR A 128 1.96 9.56 -9.87
C THR A 128 1.46 8.13 -9.72
N VAL A 129 0.34 7.94 -9.03
CA VAL A 129 -0.25 6.61 -8.81
C VAL A 129 -0.65 5.96 -10.14
N LEU A 130 -1.30 6.71 -11.04
CA LEU A 130 -1.74 6.18 -12.33
C LEU A 130 -0.57 6.00 -13.31
N GLY A 131 0.50 6.76 -13.18
CA GLY A 131 1.75 6.49 -13.90
C GLY A 131 2.35 5.12 -13.54
N GLU A 132 2.35 4.75 -12.25
CA GLU A 132 2.75 3.42 -11.80
C GLU A 132 1.78 2.33 -12.32
N VAL A 133 0.47 2.57 -12.27
CA VAL A 133 -0.53 1.67 -12.88
C VAL A 133 -0.19 1.44 -14.36
N ARG A 134 0.01 2.50 -15.12
CA ARG A 134 0.30 2.41 -16.56
C ARG A 134 1.57 1.61 -16.84
N SER A 135 2.61 1.80 -16.02
CA SER A 135 3.86 1.04 -16.14
C SER A 135 3.70 -0.47 -15.87
N LEU A 136 2.68 -0.86 -15.08
CA LEU A 136 2.42 -2.27 -14.74
C LEU A 136 1.50 -2.97 -15.74
N VAL A 137 0.48 -2.27 -16.25
CA VAL A 137 -0.59 -2.88 -17.07
C VAL A 137 -0.51 -2.51 -18.56
N GLY A 138 0.39 -1.61 -18.95
CA GLY A 138 0.58 -1.15 -20.33
C GLY A 138 -0.60 -0.30 -20.83
N GLU A 139 -0.85 -0.32 -22.15
CA GLU A 139 -1.85 0.52 -22.84
C GLU A 139 -3.29 0.03 -22.66
N ARG A 140 -3.57 -0.87 -21.74
CA ARG A 140 -4.94 -1.34 -21.50
C ARG A 140 -5.83 -0.20 -21.05
N ARG A 141 -7.06 -0.18 -21.55
CA ARG A 141 -8.11 0.69 -21.02
C ARG A 141 -8.51 0.22 -19.63
N ILE A 142 -8.51 1.14 -18.66
CA ILE A 142 -8.73 0.84 -17.25
C ILE A 142 -9.72 1.87 -16.69
N THR A 143 -10.74 1.39 -16.00
CA THR A 143 -11.62 2.23 -15.20
C THR A 143 -11.02 2.42 -13.81
N VAL A 144 -10.80 3.67 -13.42
CA VAL A 144 -10.29 4.04 -12.10
C VAL A 144 -11.38 4.67 -11.26
N VAL A 145 -11.54 4.15 -10.06
CA VAL A 145 -12.51 4.62 -9.07
C VAL A 145 -11.77 5.23 -7.90
N PHE A 146 -12.19 6.39 -7.44
CA PHE A 146 -11.66 7.04 -6.24
C PHE A 146 -12.72 7.94 -5.59
N ASP A 147 -12.46 8.35 -4.36
CA ASP A 147 -13.36 9.20 -3.61
C ASP A 147 -13.37 10.66 -4.11
N ARG A 148 -14.27 11.48 -3.53
CA ARG A 148 -14.40 12.90 -3.88
C ARG A 148 -13.13 13.73 -3.67
N GLY A 149 -12.18 13.25 -2.87
CA GLY A 149 -10.88 13.88 -2.69
C GLY A 149 -10.05 13.96 -3.97
N GLY A 150 -10.38 13.14 -4.98
CA GLY A 150 -9.78 13.16 -6.32
C GLY A 150 -10.49 14.06 -7.33
N TYR A 151 -11.57 14.75 -6.96
CA TYR A 151 -12.37 15.53 -7.91
C TYR A 151 -11.61 16.73 -8.47
N SER A 152 -11.34 16.70 -9.77
CA SER A 152 -10.73 17.80 -10.53
C SER A 152 -11.06 17.64 -12.01
N PRO A 153 -11.96 18.48 -12.58
CA PRO A 153 -12.33 18.39 -14.01
C PRO A 153 -11.12 18.48 -14.94
N LYS A 154 -10.17 19.35 -14.62
CA LYS A 154 -8.93 19.50 -15.40
C LYS A 154 -8.08 18.23 -15.38
N LEU A 155 -7.98 17.59 -14.21
CA LEU A 155 -7.26 16.32 -14.07
C LEU A 155 -7.98 15.21 -14.84
N PHE A 156 -9.30 15.15 -14.77
CA PHE A 156 -10.09 14.14 -15.48
C PHE A 156 -9.88 14.19 -16.99
N GLN A 157 -9.92 15.39 -17.59
CA GLN A 157 -9.63 15.54 -19.02
C GLN A 157 -8.25 14.96 -19.38
N LYS A 158 -7.25 15.23 -18.56
CA LYS A 158 -5.89 14.69 -18.76
C LYS A 158 -5.88 13.15 -18.68
N LEU A 159 -6.47 12.58 -17.63
CA LEU A 159 -6.48 11.13 -17.40
C LEU A 159 -7.27 10.38 -18.49
N ILE A 160 -8.38 10.95 -18.96
CA ILE A 160 -9.16 10.41 -20.08
C ILE A 160 -8.33 10.41 -21.36
N ALA A 161 -7.57 11.48 -21.62
CA ALA A 161 -6.67 11.54 -22.76
C ALA A 161 -5.52 10.51 -22.68
N GLU A 162 -5.13 10.11 -21.46
CA GLU A 162 -4.16 9.05 -21.18
C GLU A 162 -4.77 7.64 -21.21
N GLY A 163 -6.04 7.50 -21.60
CA GLY A 163 -6.73 6.20 -21.77
C GLY A 163 -7.28 5.61 -20.48
N PHE A 164 -7.57 6.43 -19.45
CA PHE A 164 -8.29 6.00 -18.26
C PHE A 164 -9.77 6.38 -18.36
N ASP A 165 -10.64 5.48 -17.97
CA ASP A 165 -12.04 5.80 -17.64
C ASP A 165 -12.12 6.15 -16.16
N ILE A 166 -12.93 7.14 -15.79
CA ILE A 166 -13.02 7.66 -14.42
C ILE A 166 -14.45 7.51 -13.92
N LEU A 167 -14.60 6.96 -12.72
CA LEU A 167 -15.88 6.77 -12.05
C LEU A 167 -15.85 7.37 -10.63
#